data_45aa8c138ddcfe990ec6cfef4e7439e4
#
_entry.id   45aa8c138ddcfe990ec6cfef4e7439e4
#
_cell.length_a   1.000
_cell.length_b   1.000
_cell.length_c   1.000
_cell.angle_alpha   90.00
_cell.angle_beta   90.00
_cell.angle_gamma   90.00
#
_symmetry.space_group_name_H-M   'P 1'
#
loop_
_entity.id
_entity.type
_entity.pdbx_description
1 polymer ?
#
loop_
_entity_poly.entity_id
_entity_poly.type
_entity_poly.pdbx_seq_one_letter_code
_entity_poly.pdbx_strand_id
1 'polypeptide(L)'
;LSRAERINALIVKWQIKVGSNRSNSVDQEIIKNLAVTPFCTINNISKKFSVAFTTAQRAINKLEKLGIILQTSTGKRDKIYCATDILKILEEPTRITENLNS
;
A
#
# COMPACT_ATOMS: atom_id res chain seq x y z
N LEU A 1 -17.34 -0.42 11.47
CA LEU A 1 -16.40 -1.42 10.96
C LEU A 1 -15.10 -1.37 11.74
N SER A 2 -14.50 -2.52 11.97
CA SER A 2 -13.18 -2.60 12.60
C SER A 2 -12.11 -2.08 11.65
N ARG A 3 -10.92 -1.82 12.20
CA ARG A 3 -9.78 -1.43 11.37
C ARG A 3 -9.46 -2.46 10.32
N ALA A 4 -9.44 -3.72 10.72
CA ALA A 4 -9.12 -4.81 9.80
C ALA A 4 -10.13 -4.86 8.66
N GLU A 5 -11.40 -4.68 8.96
CA GLU A 5 -12.43 -4.69 7.93
C GLU A 5 -12.30 -3.51 6.97
N ARG A 6 -11.97 -2.33 7.50
CA ARG A 6 -11.78 -1.14 6.66
C ARG A 6 -10.55 -1.27 5.77
N ILE A 7 -9.47 -1.80 6.30
CA ILE A 7 -8.26 -2.05 5.51
C ILE A 7 -8.55 -3.07 4.42
N ASN A 8 -9.24 -4.14 4.78
CA ASN A 8 -9.60 -5.17 3.80
C ASN A 8 -10.49 -4.59 2.69
N ALA A 9 -11.41 -3.72 3.04
CA ALA A 9 -12.27 -3.07 2.05
C ALA A 9 -11.45 -2.22 1.08
N LEU A 10 -10.43 -1.50 1.58
CA LEU A 10 -9.53 -0.75 0.72
C LEU A 10 -8.74 -1.65 -0.21
N ILE A 11 -8.23 -2.77 0.32
CA ILE A 11 -7.46 -3.73 -0.48
C ILE A 11 -8.31 -4.24 -1.64
N VAL A 12 -9.54 -4.65 -1.35
CA VAL A 12 -10.45 -5.15 -2.38
C VAL A 12 -10.74 -4.06 -3.43
N LYS A 13 -11.01 -2.84 -2.96
CA LYS A 13 -11.27 -1.71 -3.85
C LYS A 13 -10.09 -1.46 -4.78
N TRP A 14 -8.88 -1.48 -4.24
CA TRP A 14 -7.68 -1.24 -5.03
C TRP A 14 -7.40 -2.36 -6.01
N GLN A 15 -7.67 -3.61 -5.61
CA GLN A 15 -7.52 -4.75 -6.51
C GLN A 15 -8.42 -4.63 -7.74
N ILE A 16 -9.63 -4.17 -7.51
CA ILE A 16 -10.57 -3.91 -8.59
C ILE A 16 -10.08 -2.75 -9.45
N LYS A 17 -9.60 -1.69 -8.82
CA LYS A 17 -9.13 -0.49 -9.51
C LYS A 17 -7.93 -0.77 -10.42
N VAL A 18 -7.04 -1.63 -9.99
CA VAL A 18 -5.90 -2.03 -10.78
C VAL A 18 -6.33 -2.81 -12.02
N GLY A 19 -7.44 -3.54 -11.91
CA GLY A 19 -8.03 -4.23 -13.06
C GLY A 19 -7.16 -5.31 -13.66
N SER A 20 -6.33 -5.94 -12.86
CA SER A 20 -5.45 -6.98 -13.35
C SER A 20 -6.26 -8.23 -13.69
N ASN A 21 -6.05 -8.76 -14.89
CA ASN A 21 -6.68 -10.01 -15.31
C ASN A 21 -5.86 -11.21 -14.86
N ARG A 22 -4.71 -10.98 -14.23
CA ARG A 22 -3.82 -12.06 -13.78
C ARG A 22 -3.74 -12.04 -12.29
N SER A 23 -4.03 -13.16 -11.68
CA SER A 23 -4.01 -13.30 -10.23
C SER A 23 -2.60 -13.18 -9.64
N ASN A 24 -1.57 -13.35 -10.47
CA ASN A 24 -0.18 -13.33 -10.04
C ASN A 24 0.56 -12.05 -10.39
N SER A 25 -0.15 -10.98 -10.71
CA SER A 25 0.54 -9.75 -11.07
C SER A 25 1.22 -9.16 -9.84
N VAL A 26 2.36 -8.51 -10.07
CA VAL A 26 3.10 -7.83 -9.01
C VAL A 26 2.23 -6.74 -8.37
N ASP A 27 1.42 -6.06 -9.17
CA ASP A 27 0.51 -5.03 -8.67
C ASP A 27 -0.38 -5.56 -7.54
N GLN A 28 -0.97 -6.74 -7.76
CA GLN A 28 -1.86 -7.35 -6.77
C GLN A 28 -1.10 -7.73 -5.51
N GLU A 29 0.11 -8.26 -5.68
CA GLU A 29 0.93 -8.66 -4.54
C GLU A 29 1.35 -7.46 -3.71
N ILE A 30 1.70 -6.35 -4.35
CA ILE A 30 2.05 -5.12 -3.65
C ILE A 30 0.86 -4.64 -2.82
N ILE A 31 -0.32 -4.62 -3.42
CA ILE A 31 -1.54 -4.18 -2.72
C ILE A 31 -1.78 -5.02 -1.47
N LYS A 32 -1.67 -6.34 -1.58
CA LYS A 32 -1.84 -7.21 -0.41
C LYS A 32 -0.81 -6.89 0.67
N ASN A 33 0.41 -6.62 0.27
CA ASN A 33 1.49 -6.33 1.22
C ASN A 33 1.29 -4.99 1.92
N LEU A 34 0.63 -4.04 1.29
CA LEU A 34 0.35 -2.74 1.90
C LEU A 34 -0.53 -2.86 3.13
N ALA A 35 -1.34 -3.91 3.23
CA ALA A 35 -2.15 -4.16 4.42
C ALA A 35 -1.29 -4.49 5.63
N VAL A 36 -0.11 -5.07 5.41
CA VAL A 36 0.82 -5.42 6.48
C VAL A 36 1.78 -4.27 6.77
N THR A 37 2.34 -3.69 5.72
CA THR A 37 3.29 -2.59 5.81
C THR A 37 2.87 -1.53 4.80
N PRO A 38 2.38 -0.37 5.25
CA PRO A 38 1.86 0.64 4.32
C PRO A 38 2.94 1.42 3.57
N PHE A 39 4.20 1.08 3.78
CA PHE A 39 5.32 1.73 3.10
C PHE A 39 6.00 0.76 2.15
N CYS A 40 6.51 1.27 1.04
CA CYS A 40 7.28 0.44 0.12
C CYS A 40 8.30 1.29 -0.65
N THR A 41 9.34 0.61 -1.12
CA THR A 41 10.32 1.19 -2.05
C THR A 41 10.43 0.25 -3.24
N ILE A 42 10.94 0.78 -4.37
CA ILE A 42 11.12 -0.04 -5.56
C ILE A 42 12.09 -1.19 -5.27
N ASN A 43 13.17 -0.91 -4.55
CA ASN A 43 14.15 -1.93 -4.19
C ASN A 43 13.55 -3.04 -3.35
N ASN A 44 12.75 -2.67 -2.35
CA ASN A 44 12.08 -3.65 -1.49
C ASN A 44 11.15 -4.56 -2.30
N ILE A 45 10.37 -3.95 -3.18
CA ILE A 45 9.43 -4.71 -4.02
C ILE A 45 10.18 -5.66 -4.94
N SER A 46 11.24 -5.17 -5.57
CA SER A 46 12.07 -5.97 -6.45
C SER A 46 12.61 -7.21 -5.73
N LYS A 47 13.16 -7.00 -4.53
CA LYS A 47 13.73 -8.10 -3.74
C LYS A 47 12.66 -9.03 -3.20
N LYS A 48 11.60 -8.46 -2.65
CA LYS A 48 10.56 -9.25 -1.98
C LYS A 48 9.84 -10.19 -2.95
N PHE A 49 9.55 -9.70 -4.14
CA PHE A 49 8.79 -10.47 -5.12
C PHE A 49 9.66 -11.06 -6.21
N SER A 50 10.99 -10.93 -6.08
CA SER A 50 11.95 -11.50 -7.03
C SER A 50 11.65 -11.06 -8.46
N VAL A 51 11.41 -9.79 -8.66
CA VAL A 51 11.16 -9.22 -9.98
C VAL A 51 12.24 -8.20 -10.33
N ALA A 52 12.40 -7.93 -11.61
CA ALA A 52 13.36 -6.94 -12.08
C ALA A 52 13.02 -5.57 -11.53
N PHE A 53 14.03 -4.74 -11.34
CA PHE A 53 13.83 -3.36 -10.86
C PHE A 53 12.84 -2.61 -11.74
N THR A 54 12.97 -2.74 -13.05
CA THR A 54 12.05 -2.07 -13.99
C THR A 54 10.61 -2.53 -13.83
N THR A 55 10.41 -3.80 -13.55
CA THR A 55 9.08 -4.35 -13.30
C THR A 55 8.48 -3.75 -12.02
N ALA A 56 9.29 -3.70 -10.96
CA ALA A 56 8.88 -3.09 -9.70
C ALA A 56 8.56 -1.61 -9.90
N GLN A 57 9.39 -0.91 -10.65
CA GLN A 57 9.20 0.51 -10.92
C GLN A 57 7.88 0.77 -11.66
N ARG A 58 7.58 -0.03 -12.66
CA ARG A 58 6.32 0.10 -13.39
C ARG A 58 5.12 -0.11 -12.50
N ALA A 59 5.19 -1.11 -11.64
CA ALA A 59 4.10 -1.41 -10.72
C ALA A 59 3.90 -0.25 -9.74
N ILE A 60 4.97 0.25 -9.15
CA ILE A 60 4.91 1.37 -8.23
C ILE A 60 4.34 2.61 -8.93
N ASN A 61 4.82 2.92 -10.13
CA ASN A 61 4.33 4.07 -10.89
C ASN A 61 2.84 3.95 -11.18
N LYS A 62 2.38 2.76 -11.51
CA LYS A 62 0.97 2.51 -11.77
C LYS A 62 0.13 2.76 -10.52
N LEU A 63 0.58 2.23 -9.38
CA LEU A 63 -0.16 2.40 -8.13
C LEU A 63 -0.19 3.86 -7.69
N GLU A 64 0.91 4.58 -7.91
CA GLU A 64 0.97 6.01 -7.61
C GLU A 64 0.00 6.78 -8.49
N LYS A 65 -0.03 6.47 -9.77
CA LYS A 65 -0.91 7.13 -10.73
C LYS A 65 -2.38 6.91 -10.38
N LEU A 66 -2.70 5.74 -9.84
CA LEU A 66 -4.05 5.42 -9.42
C LEU A 66 -4.41 6.02 -8.05
N GLY A 67 -3.45 6.66 -7.39
CA GLY A 67 -3.70 7.28 -6.09
C GLY A 67 -3.67 6.31 -4.92
N ILE A 68 -3.22 5.09 -5.13
CA ILE A 68 -3.16 4.08 -4.07
C ILE A 68 -2.00 4.35 -3.13
N ILE A 69 -0.88 4.80 -3.67
CA ILE A 69 0.30 5.17 -2.87
C ILE A 69 0.77 6.56 -3.29
N LEU A 70 1.47 7.24 -2.37
CA LEU A 70 2.05 8.55 -2.61
C LEU A 70 3.50 8.55 -2.17
N GLN A 71 4.35 9.25 -2.92
CA GLN A 71 5.74 9.41 -2.54
C GLN A 71 5.80 10.32 -1.31
N THR A 72 6.46 9.84 -0.26
CA THR A 72 6.58 10.58 0.99
C THR A 72 7.96 11.17 1.22
N SER A 73 8.96 10.69 0.49
CA SER A 73 10.32 11.21 0.60
C SER A 73 10.59 12.24 -0.48
N THR A 74 11.52 13.16 -0.21
CA THR A 74 11.91 14.16 -1.18
C THR A 74 13.20 13.80 -1.93
N GLY A 75 13.82 12.69 -1.56
CA GLY A 75 15.06 12.24 -2.18
C GLY A 75 14.86 11.74 -3.59
N LYS A 76 15.92 11.78 -4.38
CA LYS A 76 15.92 11.24 -5.74
C LYS A 76 16.23 9.75 -5.76
N ARG A 77 16.85 9.25 -4.68
CA ARG A 77 17.18 7.84 -4.53
C ARG A 77 16.30 7.24 -3.44
N ASP A 78 16.03 5.96 -3.57
CA ASP A 78 15.29 5.19 -2.57
C ASP A 78 14.00 5.89 -2.16
N LYS A 79 13.24 6.31 -3.15
CA LYS A 79 11.95 6.95 -2.90
C LYS A 79 11.07 6.03 -2.09
N ILE A 80 10.50 6.58 -1.03
CA ILE A 80 9.56 5.86 -0.17
C ILE A 80 8.15 6.24 -0.58
N TYR A 81 7.32 5.22 -0.77
CA TYR A 81 5.91 5.39 -1.12
C TYR A 81 5.06 4.87 0.04
N CYS A 82 3.95 5.50 0.26
CA CYS A 82 3.06 5.18 1.38
C CYS A 82 1.62 5.06 0.91
N ALA A 83 0.96 4.00 1.38
CA ALA A 83 -0.49 3.88 1.24
C ALA A 83 -1.13 4.71 2.35
N THR A 84 -1.30 6.01 2.10
CA THR A 84 -1.73 6.95 3.12
C THR A 84 -3.09 6.62 3.71
N ASP A 85 -3.99 6.06 2.91
CA ASP A 85 -5.32 5.69 3.41
C ASP A 85 -5.23 4.58 4.46
N ILE A 86 -4.32 3.62 4.25
CA ILE A 86 -4.10 2.56 5.24
C ILE A 86 -3.39 3.14 6.46
N LEU A 87 -2.39 3.98 6.24
CA LEU A 87 -1.66 4.59 7.34
C LEU A 87 -2.59 5.38 8.26
N LYS A 88 -3.52 6.13 7.70
CA LYS A 88 -4.50 6.88 8.48
C LYS A 88 -5.32 5.96 9.37
N ILE A 89 -5.73 4.82 8.84
CA ILE A 89 -6.49 3.85 9.64
C ILE A 89 -5.64 3.31 10.78
N LEU A 90 -4.39 2.97 10.49
CA LEU A 90 -3.48 2.43 11.50
C LEU A 90 -3.14 3.44 12.58
N GLU A 91 -3.14 4.73 12.25
CA GLU A 91 -2.79 5.78 13.19
C GLU A 91 -3.99 6.30 13.98
N GLU A 92 -5.19 5.84 13.68
CA GLU A 92 -6.36 6.26 14.44
C GLU A 92 -6.25 5.83 15.90
N PRO A 93 -6.66 6.69 16.85
CA PRO A 93 -6.69 6.29 18.25
C PRO A 93 -7.60 5.09 18.44
N THR A 94 -7.27 4.23 19.40
CA THR A 94 -8.14 3.10 19.70
C THR A 94 -9.38 3.61 20.41
N ARG A 95 -10.51 2.94 20.19
CA ARG A 95 -11.74 3.31 20.88
C ARG A 95 -11.63 3.20 22.40
N ILE A 96 -10.90 2.20 22.85
CA ILE A 96 -10.68 2.00 24.27
C ILE A 96 -10.00 3.22 24.88
N THR A 97 -8.96 3.72 24.20
CA THR A 97 -8.25 4.90 24.66
C THR A 97 -9.17 6.12 24.68
N GLU A 98 -9.96 6.30 23.66
CA GLU A 98 -10.92 7.42 23.59
C GLU A 98 -11.93 7.34 24.72
N ASN A 99 -12.44 6.15 24.98
CA ASN A 99 -13.43 5.97 26.04
C ASN A 99 -12.88 6.26 27.42
N LEU A 100 -11.62 5.90 27.64
CA LEU A 100 -10.97 6.15 28.91
C LEU A 100 -10.71 7.63 29.14
N ASN A 101 -10.55 8.37 28.06
CA ASN A 101 -10.26 9.80 28.13
C ASN A 101 -11.51 10.67 28.15
N SER A 102 -12.64 10.07 27.93
CA SER A 102 -13.89 10.82 27.88
C SER A 102 -14.61 10.91 29.22
#